data_317f509771e03823805bfd3237421438
#
_entry.id   317f509771e03823805bfd3237421438
#
_cell.length_a   1.000
_cell.length_b   1.000
_cell.length_c   1.000
_cell.angle_alpha   90.00
_cell.angle_beta   90.00
_cell.angle_gamma   90.00
#
_symmetry.space_group_name_H-M   'P 1'
#
loop_
_entity.id
_entity.type
_entity.pdbx_description
1 polymer ?
#
loop_
_entity_poly.entity_id
_entity_poly.type
_entity_poly.pdbx_seq_one_letter_code
_entity_poly.pdbx_strand_id
1 'polypeptide(L)'
;GVVEGTIRNIFRDYINELEQTVRFETPKWMGIDEIHIINKPRCVVSNIQNNTIVDMLHNRNKDTVAKYLFKMPNRDKVQYVAMDMWTPYRDAVTAVLPDATIVIDKFHVVRMANDAMEKARKGLRAELTLKQKRGLMHDRFVLLKRERDLNDQERLLMDGWTKNYPALGEAYRLKEDFYGIYEAGTPEEAMRRYEAWYRAISTEIRPYFADLIRAFTNWQPFILNYFEHPVTNAYTESLNSLIRVMNRLGRGYSFEALRAKILFTEGIHSRKQARPKFERKRASEPVEMGRALPDDAMGYGPPVLEKVRAMKPPKEADQHKAPPPPKNYGADISTLIRMIEAGEL
;
A
#
# COMPACT_ATOMS: atom_id res chain seq x y z
N GLY A 1 -37.08 -24.54 16.13
CA GLY A 1 -35.82 -23.84 15.75
C GLY A 1 -36.05 -22.34 15.76
N VAL A 2 -35.02 -21.56 16.01
CA VAL A 2 -35.09 -20.07 15.99
C VAL A 2 -35.17 -19.59 14.55
N VAL A 3 -36.08 -18.69 14.23
CA VAL A 3 -36.26 -18.12 12.88
C VAL A 3 -35.12 -17.16 12.58
N GLU A 4 -34.66 -17.09 11.33
CA GLU A 4 -33.56 -16.21 10.87
C GLU A 4 -33.74 -14.75 11.31
N GLY A 5 -34.98 -14.21 11.23
CA GLY A 5 -35.29 -12.84 11.70
C GLY A 5 -35.00 -12.63 13.17
N THR A 6 -35.26 -13.60 14.02
CA THR A 6 -34.95 -13.55 15.45
C THR A 6 -33.45 -13.51 15.69
N ILE A 7 -32.66 -14.33 14.98
CA ILE A 7 -31.20 -14.33 15.08
C ILE A 7 -30.63 -12.97 14.66
N ARG A 8 -31.15 -12.40 13.59
CA ARG A 8 -30.74 -11.04 13.14
C ARG A 8 -31.05 -9.96 14.17
N ASN A 9 -32.20 -10.03 14.82
CA ASN A 9 -32.56 -9.07 15.88
C ASN A 9 -31.63 -9.22 17.10
N ILE A 10 -31.43 -10.44 17.60
CA ILE A 10 -30.51 -10.71 18.70
C ILE A 10 -29.10 -10.20 18.37
N PHE A 11 -28.60 -10.47 17.18
CA PHE A 11 -27.31 -9.97 16.75
C PHE A 11 -27.24 -8.45 16.72
N ARG A 12 -28.29 -7.79 16.18
CA ARG A 12 -28.37 -6.31 16.15
C ARG A 12 -28.38 -5.71 17.54
N ASP A 13 -29.18 -6.27 18.45
CA ASP A 13 -29.29 -5.80 19.82
C ASP A 13 -27.94 -5.94 20.55
N TYR A 14 -27.27 -7.06 20.38
CA TYR A 14 -25.92 -7.29 20.92
C TYR A 14 -24.89 -6.31 20.37
N ILE A 15 -24.91 -6.05 19.06
CA ILE A 15 -24.01 -5.06 18.44
C ILE A 15 -24.28 -3.66 18.97
N ASN A 16 -25.55 -3.27 19.11
CA ASN A 16 -25.91 -1.98 19.69
C ASN A 16 -25.40 -1.83 21.14
N GLU A 17 -25.49 -2.88 21.93
CA GLU A 17 -24.92 -2.91 23.28
C GLU A 17 -23.38 -2.77 23.27
N LEU A 18 -22.69 -3.50 22.39
CA LEU A 18 -21.26 -3.38 22.22
C LEU A 18 -20.85 -1.98 21.78
N GLU A 19 -21.55 -1.37 20.85
CA GLU A 19 -21.27 0.00 20.37
C GLU A 19 -21.47 1.07 21.47
N GLN A 20 -22.31 0.81 22.46
CA GLN A 20 -22.48 1.70 23.60
C GLN A 20 -21.32 1.58 24.61
N THR A 21 -20.78 0.39 24.77
CA THR A 21 -19.75 0.07 25.79
C THR A 21 -18.34 0.20 25.26
N VAL A 22 -18.13 -0.11 23.99
CA VAL A 22 -16.82 -0.06 23.33
C VAL A 22 -16.57 1.33 22.76
N ARG A 23 -15.40 1.89 23.05
CA ARG A 23 -14.92 3.14 22.46
C ARG A 23 -13.66 2.84 21.67
N PHE A 24 -13.70 3.19 20.39
CA PHE A 24 -12.50 3.17 19.55
C PHE A 24 -11.67 4.43 19.82
N GLU A 25 -10.38 4.25 19.93
CA GLU A 25 -9.47 5.36 20.17
C GLU A 25 -9.42 6.28 18.96
N THR A 26 -9.52 7.60 19.20
CA THR A 26 -9.29 8.60 18.16
C THR A 26 -7.83 8.55 17.75
N PRO A 27 -7.53 8.27 16.47
CA PRO A 27 -6.16 8.15 16.00
C PRO A 27 -5.46 9.49 15.92
N LYS A 28 -4.19 9.54 16.26
CA LYS A 28 -3.32 10.67 15.91
C LYS A 28 -2.99 10.67 14.41
N TRP A 29 -2.79 9.49 13.85
CA TRP A 29 -2.54 9.26 12.43
C TRP A 29 -3.70 8.47 11.85
N MET A 30 -4.54 9.18 11.14
CA MET A 30 -5.77 8.65 10.57
C MET A 30 -5.56 8.26 9.12
N GLY A 31 -6.05 7.09 8.72
CA GLY A 31 -6.21 6.70 7.32
C GLY A 31 -7.67 6.83 6.90
N ILE A 32 -7.90 7.43 5.75
CA ILE A 32 -9.23 7.46 5.11
C ILE A 32 -9.08 6.90 3.70
N ASP A 33 -9.89 5.88 3.38
CA ASP A 33 -9.84 5.23 2.08
C ASP A 33 -11.23 4.76 1.65
N GLU A 34 -11.35 4.43 0.36
CA GLU A 34 -12.55 3.88 -0.22
C GLU A 34 -12.45 2.37 -0.36
N ILE A 35 -13.55 1.70 -0.04
CA ILE A 35 -13.74 0.30 -0.40
C ILE A 35 -15.08 0.09 -1.10
N HIS A 36 -15.06 -0.61 -2.22
CA HIS A 36 -16.28 -1.01 -2.91
C HIS A 36 -16.73 -2.40 -2.45
N ILE A 37 -17.76 -2.45 -1.60
CA ILE A 37 -18.33 -3.69 -1.06
C ILE A 37 -19.85 -3.59 -1.01
N ILE A 38 -20.51 -4.76 -1.12
CA ILE A 38 -21.98 -4.87 -1.10
C ILE A 38 -22.58 -3.84 -2.08
N ASN A 39 -22.04 -3.84 -3.32
CA ASN A 39 -22.48 -3.03 -4.47
C ASN A 39 -22.44 -1.51 -4.25
N LYS A 40 -21.73 -1.00 -3.24
CA LYS A 40 -21.63 0.43 -2.95
C LYS A 40 -20.24 0.82 -2.51
N PRO A 41 -19.76 2.04 -2.83
CA PRO A 41 -18.56 2.59 -2.25
C PRO A 41 -18.80 2.97 -0.79
N ARG A 42 -17.86 2.59 0.07
CA ARG A 42 -17.86 2.83 1.52
C ARG A 42 -16.59 3.58 1.88
N CYS A 43 -16.64 4.32 2.98
CA CYS A 43 -15.45 4.93 3.54
C CYS A 43 -14.95 4.09 4.70
N VAL A 44 -13.65 3.81 4.73
CA VAL A 44 -12.95 3.14 5.82
C VAL A 44 -12.10 4.17 6.54
N VAL A 45 -12.20 4.19 7.86
CA VAL A 45 -11.37 5.03 8.73
C VAL A 45 -10.49 4.11 9.58
N SER A 46 -9.20 4.34 9.56
CA SER A 46 -8.21 3.52 10.27
C SER A 46 -7.31 4.35 11.18
N ASN A 47 -6.71 3.69 12.17
CA ASN A 47 -5.59 4.19 12.94
C ASN A 47 -4.32 3.60 12.34
N ILE A 48 -3.59 4.39 11.56
CA ILE A 48 -2.37 3.95 10.87
C ILE A 48 -1.26 3.66 11.88
N GLN A 49 -1.17 4.42 12.96
CA GLN A 49 -0.12 4.27 13.95
C GLN A 49 -0.23 2.93 14.70
N ASN A 50 -1.44 2.51 15.03
CA ASN A 50 -1.70 1.30 15.80
C ASN A 50 -2.11 0.12 14.94
N ASN A 51 -2.23 0.30 13.62
CA ASN A 51 -2.73 -0.72 12.68
C ASN A 51 -4.07 -1.32 13.14
N THR A 52 -5.06 -0.45 13.35
CA THR A 52 -6.41 -0.85 13.74
C THR A 52 -7.46 -0.12 12.94
N ILE A 53 -8.62 -0.73 12.77
CA ILE A 53 -9.77 -0.02 12.20
C ILE A 53 -10.37 0.90 13.27
N VAL A 54 -10.83 2.07 12.83
CA VAL A 54 -11.62 3.00 13.66
C VAL A 54 -13.10 2.87 13.33
N ASP A 55 -13.44 2.92 12.03
CA ASP A 55 -14.82 2.71 11.59
C ASP A 55 -14.91 2.43 10.08
N MET A 56 -16.12 2.00 9.66
CA MET A 56 -16.51 1.85 8.26
C MET A 56 -17.87 2.53 8.06
N LEU A 57 -17.92 3.54 7.18
CA LEU A 57 -19.09 4.37 6.97
C LEU A 57 -19.96 3.84 5.82
N HIS A 58 -21.25 4.12 5.89
CA HIS A 58 -22.26 3.68 4.92
C HIS A 58 -22.02 4.17 3.48
N ASN A 59 -21.33 5.28 3.33
CA ASN A 59 -20.93 5.83 2.04
C ASN A 59 -19.68 6.72 2.22
N ARG A 60 -19.14 7.19 1.11
CA ARG A 60 -17.97 8.06 1.05
C ARG A 60 -18.28 9.54 0.85
N ASN A 61 -19.53 9.94 0.99
CA ASN A 61 -19.96 11.31 0.69
C ASN A 61 -19.38 12.29 1.71
N LYS A 62 -19.07 13.50 1.26
CA LYS A 62 -18.52 14.58 2.10
C LYS A 62 -19.30 14.75 3.40
N ASP A 63 -20.63 14.86 3.33
CA ASP A 63 -21.48 15.10 4.49
C ASP A 63 -21.41 13.94 5.51
N THR A 64 -21.35 12.70 5.02
CA THR A 64 -21.24 11.52 5.89
C THR A 64 -19.93 11.50 6.62
N VAL A 65 -18.83 11.77 5.91
CA VAL A 65 -17.50 11.81 6.49
C VAL A 65 -17.37 12.99 7.45
N ALA A 66 -17.81 14.17 7.05
CA ALA A 66 -17.78 15.36 7.92
C ALA A 66 -18.57 15.17 9.20
N LYS A 67 -19.81 14.64 9.11
CA LYS A 67 -20.63 14.32 10.30
C LYS A 67 -19.97 13.29 11.22
N TYR A 68 -19.32 12.29 10.66
CA TYR A 68 -18.61 11.30 11.41
C TYR A 68 -17.41 11.90 12.16
N LEU A 69 -16.56 12.63 11.46
CA LEU A 69 -15.39 13.30 12.03
C LEU A 69 -15.80 14.32 13.11
N PHE A 70 -16.89 15.06 12.88
CA PHE A 70 -17.40 16.04 13.84
C PHE A 70 -17.82 15.41 15.16
N LYS A 71 -18.42 14.21 15.11
CA LYS A 71 -18.86 13.45 16.29
C LYS A 71 -17.74 12.69 16.98
N MET A 72 -16.56 12.64 16.38
CA MET A 72 -15.44 11.90 16.95
C MET A 72 -14.96 12.55 18.27
N PRO A 73 -14.85 11.79 19.37
CA PRO A 73 -14.35 12.32 20.63
C PRO A 73 -12.87 12.74 20.48
N ASN A 74 -12.47 13.85 21.13
CA ASN A 74 -11.09 14.34 21.10
C ASN A 74 -10.52 14.45 19.66
N ARG A 75 -11.29 14.90 18.73
CA ARG A 75 -10.90 15.05 17.31
C ARG A 75 -9.69 15.97 17.10
N ASP A 76 -9.46 16.87 18.03
CA ASP A 76 -8.29 17.77 18.15
C ASP A 76 -6.95 17.01 18.29
N LYS A 77 -7.00 15.73 18.67
CA LYS A 77 -5.80 14.89 18.75
C LYS A 77 -5.33 14.35 17.40
N VAL A 78 -6.15 14.46 16.35
CA VAL A 78 -5.77 14.03 14.99
C VAL A 78 -4.74 14.99 14.45
N GLN A 79 -3.53 14.49 14.19
CA GLN A 79 -2.41 15.26 13.68
C GLN A 79 -2.22 15.10 12.17
N TYR A 80 -2.40 13.89 11.67
CA TYR A 80 -2.19 13.55 10.27
C TYR A 80 -3.36 12.74 9.72
N VAL A 81 -3.76 13.07 8.49
CA VAL A 81 -4.77 12.32 7.75
C VAL A 81 -4.18 11.89 6.41
N ALA A 82 -3.88 10.60 6.28
CA ALA A 82 -3.48 10.00 5.01
C ALA A 82 -4.73 9.60 4.23
N MET A 83 -4.81 10.01 2.97
CA MET A 83 -5.96 9.72 2.11
C MET A 83 -5.60 9.77 0.63
N ASP A 84 -6.54 9.32 -0.19
CA ASP A 84 -6.49 9.45 -1.64
C ASP A 84 -6.76 10.87 -2.11
N MET A 85 -6.44 11.15 -3.38
CA MET A 85 -6.74 12.42 -4.04
C MET A 85 -8.24 12.54 -4.36
N TRP A 86 -9.07 12.53 -3.29
CA TRP A 86 -10.52 12.65 -3.39
C TRP A 86 -11.01 13.93 -2.71
N THR A 87 -11.48 14.88 -3.53
CA THR A 87 -11.90 16.21 -3.06
C THR A 87 -12.90 16.18 -1.90
N PRO A 88 -13.95 15.33 -1.90
CA PRO A 88 -14.89 15.25 -0.78
C PRO A 88 -14.24 14.90 0.56
N TYR A 89 -13.19 14.07 0.57
CA TYR A 89 -12.44 13.76 1.80
C TYR A 89 -11.64 14.97 2.28
N ARG A 90 -10.88 15.59 1.36
CA ARG A 90 -10.13 16.81 1.67
C ARG A 90 -11.05 17.87 2.29
N ASP A 91 -12.17 18.15 1.64
CA ASP A 91 -13.08 19.19 2.08
C ASP A 91 -13.73 18.86 3.44
N ALA A 92 -14.04 17.59 3.71
CA ALA A 92 -14.55 17.15 5.00
C ALA A 92 -13.50 17.27 6.10
N VAL A 93 -12.27 16.83 5.83
CA VAL A 93 -11.14 16.91 6.77
C VAL A 93 -10.79 18.36 7.07
N THR A 94 -10.60 19.19 6.05
CA THR A 94 -10.27 20.62 6.24
C THR A 94 -11.33 21.37 7.04
N ALA A 95 -12.62 21.04 6.83
CA ALA A 95 -13.70 21.72 7.54
C ALA A 95 -13.83 21.30 9.01
N VAL A 96 -13.47 20.06 9.36
CA VAL A 96 -13.75 19.48 10.69
C VAL A 96 -12.49 19.32 11.54
N LEU A 97 -11.34 19.11 10.88
CA LEU A 97 -10.02 18.90 11.50
C LEU A 97 -9.02 19.94 10.95
N PRO A 98 -9.21 21.24 11.22
CA PRO A 98 -8.43 22.31 10.60
C PRO A 98 -6.95 22.25 10.94
N ASP A 99 -6.59 21.69 12.11
CA ASP A 99 -5.21 21.58 12.58
C ASP A 99 -4.51 20.29 12.09
N ALA A 100 -5.24 19.39 11.42
CA ALA A 100 -4.68 18.16 10.94
C ALA A 100 -3.98 18.35 9.58
N THR A 101 -2.76 17.86 9.46
CA THR A 101 -2.03 17.86 8.19
C THR A 101 -2.54 16.73 7.29
N ILE A 102 -3.06 17.09 6.12
CA ILE A 102 -3.46 16.13 5.09
C ILE A 102 -2.22 15.67 4.33
N VAL A 103 -2.04 14.37 4.20
CA VAL A 103 -0.98 13.72 3.42
C VAL A 103 -1.61 12.85 2.35
N ILE A 104 -1.28 13.11 1.09
CA ILE A 104 -1.72 12.21 0.01
C ILE A 104 -0.87 10.95 0.02
N ASP A 105 -1.54 9.80 -0.02
CA ASP A 105 -0.85 8.54 -0.08
C ASP A 105 -0.03 8.41 -1.36
N LYS A 106 1.28 8.22 -1.17
CA LYS A 106 2.24 8.11 -2.28
C LYS A 106 1.89 7.01 -3.28
N PHE A 107 1.26 5.93 -2.81
CA PHE A 107 0.89 4.80 -3.66
C PHE A 107 -0.07 5.22 -4.77
N HIS A 108 -1.09 6.02 -4.45
CA HIS A 108 -2.06 6.50 -5.44
C HIS A 108 -1.41 7.44 -6.47
N VAL A 109 -0.45 8.26 -6.06
CA VAL A 109 0.27 9.14 -6.98
C VAL A 109 1.22 8.34 -7.89
N VAL A 110 1.98 7.42 -7.29
CA VAL A 110 2.93 6.56 -8.02
C VAL A 110 2.21 5.63 -9.00
N ARG A 111 1.05 5.10 -8.63
CA ARG A 111 0.20 4.31 -9.53
C ARG A 111 -0.16 5.07 -10.80
N MET A 112 -0.38 6.38 -10.72
CA MET A 112 -0.67 7.19 -11.90
C MET A 112 0.50 7.24 -12.90
N ALA A 113 1.76 7.11 -12.44
CA ALA A 113 2.90 6.97 -13.33
C ALA A 113 2.88 5.63 -14.09
N ASN A 114 2.48 4.54 -13.43
CA ASN A 114 2.24 3.25 -14.09
C ASN A 114 1.07 3.33 -15.08
N ASP A 115 -0.01 4.01 -14.72
CA ASP A 115 -1.15 4.21 -15.62
C ASP A 115 -0.75 5.04 -16.86
N ALA A 116 0.12 6.03 -16.71
CA ALA A 116 0.67 6.80 -17.83
C ALA A 116 1.53 5.92 -18.74
N MET A 117 2.42 5.09 -18.17
CA MET A 117 3.20 4.10 -18.91
C MET A 117 2.29 3.11 -19.67
N GLU A 118 1.23 2.63 -19.03
CA GLU A 118 0.25 1.73 -19.64
C GLU A 118 -0.52 2.41 -20.80
N LYS A 119 -0.83 3.70 -20.68
CA LYS A 119 -1.42 4.49 -21.78
C LYS A 119 -0.45 4.64 -22.95
N ALA A 120 0.81 4.95 -22.70
CA ALA A 120 1.84 5.02 -23.73
C ALA A 120 2.01 3.66 -24.45
N ARG A 121 2.09 2.56 -23.70
CA ARG A 121 2.12 1.20 -24.27
C ARG A 121 0.90 0.90 -25.16
N LYS A 122 -0.29 1.32 -24.75
CA LYS A 122 -1.51 1.15 -25.55
C LYS A 122 -1.52 2.03 -26.79
N GLY A 123 -0.99 3.24 -26.70
CA GLY A 123 -0.85 4.15 -27.85
C GLY A 123 -0.01 3.53 -28.97
N LEU A 124 1.11 2.91 -28.60
CA LEU A 124 2.00 2.24 -29.56
C LEU A 124 1.33 1.09 -30.35
N ARG A 125 0.24 0.50 -29.83
CA ARG A 125 -0.41 -0.65 -30.48
C ARG A 125 -0.85 -0.40 -31.94
N ALA A 126 -1.13 0.84 -32.33
CA ALA A 126 -1.53 1.16 -33.69
C ALA A 126 -0.43 0.84 -34.70
N GLU A 127 0.83 1.00 -34.33
CA GLU A 127 2.01 0.86 -35.17
C GLU A 127 2.56 -0.58 -35.23
N LEU A 128 2.05 -1.48 -34.38
CA LEU A 128 2.58 -2.83 -34.21
C LEU A 128 1.86 -3.87 -35.08
N THR A 129 2.63 -4.88 -35.53
CA THR A 129 2.09 -6.11 -36.11
C THR A 129 1.35 -6.94 -35.06
N LEU A 130 0.53 -7.89 -35.49
CA LEU A 130 -0.22 -8.78 -34.57
C LEU A 130 0.70 -9.57 -33.60
N LYS A 131 1.87 -10.01 -34.11
CA LYS A 131 2.87 -10.73 -33.28
C LYS A 131 3.46 -9.81 -32.21
N GLN A 132 3.85 -8.60 -32.60
CA GLN A 132 4.38 -7.59 -31.67
C GLN A 132 3.34 -7.14 -30.65
N LYS A 133 2.06 -6.99 -31.03
CA LYS A 133 0.96 -6.67 -30.11
C LYS A 133 0.81 -7.71 -29.02
N ARG A 134 0.93 -9.01 -29.38
CA ARG A 134 0.87 -10.12 -28.39
C ARG A 134 2.10 -10.11 -27.49
N GLY A 135 3.30 -9.90 -28.04
CA GLY A 135 4.53 -9.77 -27.26
C GLY A 135 4.46 -8.62 -26.26
N LEU A 136 4.10 -7.42 -26.73
CA LEU A 136 3.97 -6.23 -25.85
C LEU A 136 2.89 -6.39 -24.76
N MET A 137 1.86 -7.17 -25.03
CA MET A 137 0.85 -7.49 -24.02
C MET A 137 1.38 -8.49 -22.98
N HIS A 138 2.15 -9.48 -23.42
CA HIS A 138 2.78 -10.46 -22.55
C HIS A 138 3.83 -9.78 -21.65
N ASP A 139 4.64 -8.90 -22.19
CA ASP A 139 5.73 -8.21 -21.49
C ASP A 139 5.26 -6.97 -20.71
N ARG A 140 3.95 -6.77 -20.61
CA ARG A 140 3.32 -5.63 -19.94
C ARG A 140 3.87 -5.39 -18.54
N PHE A 141 4.00 -6.45 -17.75
CA PHE A 141 4.42 -6.32 -16.36
C PHE A 141 5.89 -5.94 -16.23
N VAL A 142 6.74 -6.31 -17.18
CA VAL A 142 8.14 -5.87 -17.23
C VAL A 142 8.22 -4.35 -17.35
N LEU A 143 7.37 -3.74 -18.20
CA LEU A 143 7.30 -2.29 -18.38
C LEU A 143 6.79 -1.53 -17.12
N LEU A 144 6.03 -2.19 -16.27
CA LEU A 144 5.51 -1.60 -15.04
C LEU A 144 6.48 -1.75 -13.85
N LYS A 145 7.39 -2.74 -13.88
CA LYS A 145 8.41 -2.90 -12.85
C LYS A 145 9.36 -1.71 -12.79
N ARG A 146 9.92 -1.51 -11.60
CA ARG A 146 11.07 -0.61 -11.41
C ARG A 146 12.30 -1.20 -12.09
N GLU A 147 13.13 -0.34 -12.68
CA GLU A 147 14.38 -0.76 -13.33
C GLU A 147 15.27 -1.57 -12.38
N ARG A 148 15.37 -1.16 -11.10
CA ARG A 148 16.14 -1.85 -10.08
C ARG A 148 15.64 -3.26 -9.73
N ASP A 149 14.36 -3.55 -10.01
CA ASP A 149 13.70 -4.82 -9.67
C ASP A 149 13.69 -5.79 -10.87
N LEU A 150 14.21 -5.38 -12.03
CA LEU A 150 14.31 -6.22 -13.23
C LEU A 150 15.43 -7.25 -13.08
N ASN A 151 15.12 -8.51 -13.40
CA ASN A 151 16.14 -9.53 -13.62
C ASN A 151 16.80 -9.39 -15.00
N ASP A 152 17.86 -10.16 -15.30
CA ASP A 152 18.62 -10.02 -16.53
C ASP A 152 17.79 -10.30 -17.80
N GLN A 153 16.86 -11.27 -17.74
CA GLN A 153 15.95 -11.56 -18.87
C GLN A 153 14.96 -10.41 -19.09
N GLU A 154 14.41 -9.86 -18.03
CA GLU A 154 13.50 -8.73 -18.09
C GLU A 154 14.21 -7.46 -18.60
N ARG A 155 15.48 -7.24 -18.20
CA ARG A 155 16.31 -6.15 -18.74
C ARG A 155 16.48 -6.27 -20.24
N LEU A 156 16.79 -7.48 -20.73
CA LEU A 156 16.92 -7.72 -22.17
C LEU A 156 15.61 -7.45 -22.92
N LEU A 157 14.47 -7.87 -22.37
CA LEU A 157 13.15 -7.59 -22.93
C LEU A 157 12.87 -6.09 -22.95
N MET A 158 13.13 -5.41 -21.83
CA MET A 158 12.97 -3.96 -21.70
C MET A 158 13.81 -3.22 -22.74
N ASP A 159 15.09 -3.57 -22.86
CA ASP A 159 16.01 -3.01 -23.86
C ASP A 159 15.49 -3.22 -25.29
N GLY A 160 14.97 -4.41 -25.55
CA GLY A 160 14.38 -4.72 -26.85
C GLY A 160 13.20 -3.81 -27.18
N TRP A 161 12.30 -3.56 -26.23
CA TRP A 161 11.17 -2.68 -26.44
C TRP A 161 11.55 -1.20 -26.51
N THR A 162 12.38 -0.73 -25.59
CA THR A 162 12.71 0.71 -25.48
C THR A 162 13.65 1.20 -26.60
N LYS A 163 14.55 0.34 -27.09
CA LYS A 163 15.43 0.68 -28.22
C LYS A 163 14.71 0.69 -29.57
N ASN A 164 13.77 -0.23 -29.75
CA ASN A 164 13.01 -0.28 -31.03
C ASN A 164 11.85 0.74 -31.07
N TYR A 165 11.37 1.19 -29.89
CA TYR A 165 10.27 2.14 -29.77
C TYR A 165 10.66 3.29 -28.84
N PRO A 166 11.31 4.35 -29.33
CA PRO A 166 11.84 5.45 -28.50
C PRO A 166 10.77 6.12 -27.64
N ALA A 167 9.54 6.28 -28.14
CA ALA A 167 8.43 6.83 -27.37
C ALA A 167 8.12 5.97 -26.11
N LEU A 168 8.18 4.64 -26.24
CA LEU A 168 8.02 3.74 -25.11
C LEU A 168 9.20 3.83 -24.13
N GLY A 169 10.42 3.99 -24.66
CA GLY A 169 11.63 4.21 -23.87
C GLY A 169 11.57 5.51 -23.07
N GLU A 170 11.10 6.59 -23.68
CA GLU A 170 10.90 7.86 -22.99
C GLU A 170 9.84 7.73 -21.89
N ALA A 171 8.70 7.10 -22.16
CA ALA A 171 7.66 6.88 -21.18
C ALA A 171 8.14 6.05 -19.99
N TYR A 172 8.96 5.01 -20.24
CA TYR A 172 9.55 4.21 -19.19
C TYR A 172 10.52 5.01 -18.31
N ARG A 173 11.43 5.77 -18.94
CA ARG A 173 12.35 6.64 -18.21
C ARG A 173 11.60 7.67 -17.36
N LEU A 174 10.58 8.34 -17.94
CA LEU A 174 9.77 9.31 -17.21
C LEU A 174 9.02 8.68 -16.02
N LYS A 175 8.57 7.44 -16.16
CA LYS A 175 8.00 6.69 -15.03
C LYS A 175 9.05 6.48 -13.92
N GLU A 176 10.27 6.05 -14.26
CA GLU A 176 11.36 5.85 -13.28
C GLU A 176 11.79 7.18 -12.64
N ASP A 177 11.96 8.23 -13.42
CA ASP A 177 12.31 9.57 -12.92
C ASP A 177 11.22 10.08 -11.93
N PHE A 178 9.95 9.83 -12.22
CA PHE A 178 8.86 10.18 -11.31
C PHE A 178 8.94 9.42 -9.99
N TYR A 179 9.29 8.14 -9.99
CA TYR A 179 9.56 7.41 -8.76
C TYR A 179 10.71 8.02 -7.96
N GLY A 180 11.75 8.50 -8.66
CA GLY A 180 12.89 9.19 -8.06
C GLY A 180 12.50 10.45 -7.29
N ILE A 181 11.36 11.10 -7.59
CA ILE A 181 10.84 12.23 -6.82
C ILE A 181 10.59 11.84 -5.37
N TYR A 182 10.03 10.65 -5.14
CA TYR A 182 9.74 10.13 -3.80
C TYR A 182 10.96 9.64 -3.01
N GLU A 183 12.15 9.71 -3.61
CA GLU A 183 13.45 9.48 -2.95
C GLU A 183 14.07 10.78 -2.42
N ALA A 184 13.39 11.93 -2.61
CA ALA A 184 13.80 13.21 -2.05
C ALA A 184 13.72 13.19 -0.51
N GLY A 185 14.65 13.90 0.12
CA GLY A 185 14.67 14.03 1.57
C GLY A 185 13.86 15.21 2.10
N THR A 186 13.50 16.16 1.24
CA THR A 186 12.73 17.37 1.62
C THR A 186 11.69 17.73 0.56
N PRO A 187 10.64 18.52 0.92
CA PRO A 187 9.64 19.00 -0.02
C PRO A 187 10.25 19.83 -1.16
N GLU A 188 11.24 20.66 -0.85
CA GLU A 188 11.89 21.52 -1.83
C GLU A 188 12.70 20.70 -2.85
N GLU A 189 13.37 19.65 -2.38
CA GLU A 189 14.07 18.72 -3.27
C GLU A 189 13.07 17.96 -4.16
N ALA A 190 11.97 17.48 -3.59
CA ALA A 190 10.92 16.83 -4.33
C ALA A 190 10.33 17.73 -5.41
N MET A 191 10.11 19.00 -5.07
CA MET A 191 9.60 19.98 -6.02
C MET A 191 10.60 20.26 -7.15
N ARG A 192 11.89 20.43 -6.85
CA ARG A 192 12.94 20.60 -7.88
C ARG A 192 13.01 19.38 -8.82
N ARG A 193 12.91 18.15 -8.27
CA ARG A 193 12.90 16.92 -9.07
C ARG A 193 11.65 16.86 -9.95
N TYR A 194 10.49 17.24 -9.42
CA TYR A 194 9.25 17.31 -10.19
C TYR A 194 9.34 18.30 -11.36
N GLU A 195 9.87 19.51 -11.11
CA GLU A 195 10.04 20.51 -12.16
C GLU A 195 11.00 20.05 -13.27
N ALA A 196 12.10 19.40 -12.89
CA ALA A 196 13.04 18.83 -13.84
C ALA A 196 12.37 17.72 -14.67
N TRP A 197 11.64 16.83 -14.01
CA TRP A 197 10.83 15.79 -14.64
C TRP A 197 9.80 16.39 -15.61
N TYR A 198 9.04 17.38 -15.19
CA TYR A 198 8.02 18.02 -16.02
C TYR A 198 8.59 18.64 -17.29
N ARG A 199 9.75 19.30 -17.18
CA ARG A 199 10.47 19.91 -18.31
C ARG A 199 11.03 18.85 -19.29
N ALA A 200 11.34 17.66 -18.80
CA ALA A 200 11.89 16.57 -19.59
C ALA A 200 10.83 15.82 -20.44
N ILE A 201 9.54 16.08 -20.22
CA ILE A 201 8.47 15.42 -20.97
C ILE A 201 8.33 16.03 -22.36
N SER A 202 8.57 15.23 -23.39
CA SER A 202 8.35 15.65 -24.77
C SER A 202 6.86 15.95 -25.07
N THR A 203 6.62 16.70 -26.12
CA THR A 203 5.24 17.01 -26.57
C THR A 203 4.48 15.77 -27.02
N GLU A 204 5.17 14.76 -27.52
CA GLU A 204 4.60 13.49 -27.97
C GLU A 204 4.09 12.64 -26.80
N ILE A 205 4.87 12.57 -25.73
CA ILE A 205 4.58 11.72 -24.57
C ILE A 205 3.67 12.41 -23.54
N ARG A 206 3.67 13.74 -23.52
CA ARG A 206 2.89 14.56 -22.56
C ARG A 206 1.42 14.16 -22.42
N PRO A 207 0.67 13.82 -23.49
CA PRO A 207 -0.72 13.42 -23.36
C PRO A 207 -0.95 12.19 -22.46
N TYR A 208 0.01 11.25 -22.44
CA TYR A 208 -0.08 10.04 -21.62
C TYR A 208 0.09 10.35 -20.14
N PHE A 209 0.87 11.37 -19.80
CA PHE A 209 1.14 11.82 -18.43
C PHE A 209 0.20 12.95 -17.96
N ALA A 210 -0.73 13.39 -18.79
CA ALA A 210 -1.58 14.56 -18.50
C ALA A 210 -2.38 14.41 -17.19
N ASP A 211 -2.89 13.22 -16.87
CA ASP A 211 -3.64 13.00 -15.64
C ASP A 211 -2.74 13.07 -14.40
N LEU A 212 -1.53 12.52 -14.48
CA LEU A 212 -0.54 12.59 -13.40
C LEU A 212 -0.12 14.06 -13.15
N ILE A 213 0.17 14.81 -14.23
CA ILE A 213 0.52 16.22 -14.15
C ILE A 213 -0.60 17.01 -13.48
N ARG A 214 -1.84 16.82 -13.93
CA ARG A 214 -3.03 17.48 -13.35
C ARG A 214 -3.22 17.13 -11.89
N ALA A 215 -3.09 15.84 -11.54
CA ALA A 215 -3.20 15.40 -10.16
C ALA A 215 -2.13 16.03 -9.27
N PHE A 216 -0.87 15.99 -9.70
CA PHE A 216 0.22 16.60 -8.95
C PHE A 216 0.00 18.10 -8.77
N THR A 217 -0.37 18.83 -9.83
CA THR A 217 -0.63 20.28 -9.75
C THR A 217 -1.77 20.62 -8.79
N ASN A 218 -2.87 19.86 -8.83
CA ASN A 218 -4.06 20.14 -8.00
C ASN A 218 -3.86 19.75 -6.52
N TRP A 219 -2.98 18.79 -6.25
CA TRP A 219 -2.78 18.23 -4.92
C TRP A 219 -1.38 18.48 -4.38
N GLN A 220 -0.59 19.33 -5.04
CA GLN A 220 0.81 19.59 -4.73
C GLN A 220 1.10 19.83 -3.25
N PRO A 221 0.41 20.73 -2.52
CA PRO A 221 0.73 20.97 -1.11
C PRO A 221 0.56 19.71 -0.25
N PHE A 222 -0.49 18.94 -0.51
CA PHE A 222 -0.79 17.72 0.24
C PHE A 222 0.11 16.54 -0.14
N ILE A 223 0.59 16.49 -1.38
CA ILE A 223 1.60 15.52 -1.83
C ILE A 223 2.95 15.85 -1.19
N LEU A 224 3.32 17.13 -1.13
CA LEU A 224 4.59 17.56 -0.55
C LEU A 224 4.67 17.34 0.97
N ASN A 225 3.54 17.36 1.67
CA ASN A 225 3.49 17.02 3.10
C ASN A 225 4.03 15.60 3.41
N TYR A 226 4.03 14.68 2.43
CA TYR A 226 4.64 13.36 2.61
C TYR A 226 6.13 13.42 2.93
N PHE A 227 6.86 14.39 2.39
CA PHE A 227 8.33 14.50 2.57
C PHE A 227 8.73 15.03 3.95
N GLU A 228 7.83 15.74 4.61
CA GLU A 228 8.00 16.12 6.02
C GLU A 228 7.45 15.06 6.96
N HIS A 229 6.33 14.45 6.56
CA HIS A 229 5.56 13.52 7.36
C HIS A 229 5.28 12.25 6.53
N PRO A 230 6.20 11.25 6.52
CA PRO A 230 6.08 10.07 5.67
C PRO A 230 5.01 9.09 6.18
N VAL A 231 3.79 9.59 6.30
CA VAL A 231 2.60 8.80 6.65
C VAL A 231 2.01 8.22 5.37
N THR A 232 1.74 6.93 5.36
CA THR A 232 1.14 6.24 4.22
C THR A 232 -0.13 5.51 4.64
N ASN A 233 -1.02 5.28 3.67
CA ASN A 233 -2.29 4.59 3.89
C ASN A 233 -2.18 3.05 3.72
N ALA A 234 -0.95 2.51 3.65
CA ALA A 234 -0.69 1.10 3.37
C ALA A 234 -1.43 0.13 4.32
N TYR A 235 -1.57 0.49 5.60
CA TYR A 235 -2.38 -0.32 6.51
C TYR A 235 -3.84 -0.36 6.09
N THR A 236 -4.42 0.79 5.70
CA THR A 236 -5.83 0.86 5.28
C THR A 236 -6.08 0.07 4.00
N GLU A 237 -5.13 0.06 3.07
CA GLU A 237 -5.20 -0.78 1.87
C GLU A 237 -5.17 -2.28 2.21
N SER A 238 -4.26 -2.69 3.10
CA SER A 238 -4.20 -4.06 3.62
C SER A 238 -5.52 -4.45 4.31
N LEU A 239 -6.06 -3.55 5.13
CA LEU A 239 -7.35 -3.73 5.80
C LEU A 239 -8.48 -3.87 4.77
N ASN A 240 -8.50 -3.06 3.72
CA ASN A 240 -9.48 -3.15 2.64
C ASN A 240 -9.45 -4.51 1.95
N SER A 241 -8.27 -5.10 1.77
CA SER A 241 -8.13 -6.44 1.23
C SER A 241 -8.71 -7.50 2.18
N LEU A 242 -8.45 -7.39 3.48
CA LEU A 242 -9.05 -8.26 4.49
C LEU A 242 -10.59 -8.14 4.51
N ILE A 243 -11.11 -6.90 4.44
CA ILE A 243 -12.56 -6.65 4.38
C ILE A 243 -13.20 -7.34 3.18
N ARG A 244 -12.56 -7.28 2.00
CA ARG A 244 -13.05 -7.97 0.80
C ARG A 244 -13.09 -9.49 0.99
N VAL A 245 -12.07 -10.07 1.63
CA VAL A 245 -12.05 -11.51 1.95
C VAL A 245 -13.17 -11.85 2.92
N MET A 246 -13.34 -11.11 4.00
CA MET A 246 -14.40 -11.32 4.98
C MET A 246 -15.80 -11.22 4.35
N ASN A 247 -16.00 -10.24 3.47
CA ASN A 247 -17.27 -10.08 2.75
C ASN A 247 -17.57 -11.29 1.85
N ARG A 248 -16.57 -11.81 1.13
CA ARG A 248 -16.73 -13.02 0.31
C ARG A 248 -17.04 -14.27 1.13
N LEU A 249 -16.36 -14.46 2.25
CA LEU A 249 -16.57 -15.59 3.15
C LEU A 249 -17.94 -15.53 3.82
N GLY A 250 -18.48 -14.36 4.04
CA GLY A 250 -19.76 -14.14 4.73
C GLY A 250 -21.00 -14.47 3.91
N ARG A 251 -20.87 -14.74 2.62
CA ARG A 251 -21.95 -15.21 1.71
C ARG A 251 -23.28 -14.43 1.86
N GLY A 252 -23.23 -13.12 1.91
CA GLY A 252 -24.43 -12.27 2.00
C GLY A 252 -24.57 -11.51 3.31
N TYR A 253 -23.48 -11.13 3.94
CA TYR A 253 -23.55 -10.16 5.04
C TYR A 253 -24.28 -8.90 4.65
N SER A 254 -25.14 -8.37 5.54
CA SER A 254 -25.53 -6.97 5.46
C SER A 254 -24.32 -6.09 5.77
N PHE A 255 -24.40 -4.82 5.38
CA PHE A 255 -23.33 -3.87 5.69
C PHE A 255 -23.08 -3.78 7.20
N GLU A 256 -24.16 -3.72 8.00
CA GLU A 256 -24.09 -3.61 9.47
C GLU A 256 -23.40 -4.85 10.08
N ALA A 257 -23.74 -6.04 9.60
CA ALA A 257 -23.13 -7.27 10.09
C ALA A 257 -21.65 -7.36 9.72
N LEU A 258 -21.28 -6.99 8.50
CA LEU A 258 -19.89 -6.96 8.07
C LEU A 258 -19.10 -5.89 8.83
N ARG A 259 -19.65 -4.67 8.97
CA ARG A 259 -19.04 -3.59 9.75
C ARG A 259 -18.79 -4.02 11.18
N ALA A 260 -19.80 -4.55 11.86
CA ALA A 260 -19.66 -5.04 13.24
C ALA A 260 -18.59 -6.12 13.35
N LYS A 261 -18.61 -7.12 12.45
CA LYS A 261 -17.61 -8.18 12.44
C LYS A 261 -16.19 -7.60 12.36
N ILE A 262 -15.95 -6.67 11.43
CA ILE A 262 -14.64 -6.08 11.23
C ILE A 262 -14.23 -5.22 12.42
N LEU A 263 -15.10 -4.35 12.91
CA LEU A 263 -14.81 -3.50 14.06
C LEU A 263 -14.44 -4.31 15.29
N PHE A 264 -15.19 -5.37 15.58
CA PHE A 264 -14.98 -6.16 16.80
C PHE A 264 -13.92 -7.25 16.65
N THR A 265 -13.44 -7.56 15.45
CA THR A 265 -12.29 -8.44 15.23
C THR A 265 -10.98 -7.69 15.04
N GLU A 266 -10.98 -6.60 14.27
CA GLU A 266 -9.75 -5.87 13.89
C GLU A 266 -9.57 -4.55 14.66
N GLY A 267 -10.63 -3.98 15.24
CA GLY A 267 -10.58 -2.73 16.00
C GLY A 267 -10.20 -2.92 17.47
N ILE A 268 -10.81 -3.89 18.14
CA ILE A 268 -10.61 -4.13 19.59
C ILE A 268 -9.32 -4.87 19.87
N HIS A 269 -8.87 -5.74 18.99
CA HIS A 269 -7.75 -6.65 19.19
C HIS A 269 -6.36 -6.04 19.01
N SER A 270 -6.25 -4.74 18.93
CA SER A 270 -4.99 -4.06 19.29
C SER A 270 -4.60 -4.32 20.77
N ARG A 271 -5.48 -4.95 21.57
CA ARG A 271 -5.09 -5.55 22.83
C ARG A 271 -4.04 -6.62 22.56
N LYS A 272 -2.76 -6.25 22.70
CA LYS A 272 -1.60 -7.03 23.16
C LYS A 272 -1.70 -8.59 23.13
N GLN A 273 -2.54 -9.19 22.32
CA GLN A 273 -2.25 -10.51 21.85
C GLN A 273 -1.09 -10.29 20.84
N ALA A 274 0.12 -10.40 21.37
CA ALA A 274 1.26 -10.64 20.51
C ALA A 274 0.79 -11.76 19.57
N ARG A 275 0.47 -11.40 18.31
CA ARG A 275 0.37 -12.42 17.26
C ARG A 275 1.67 -13.19 17.44
N PRO A 276 1.63 -14.52 17.62
CA PRO A 276 2.88 -15.25 17.72
C PRO A 276 3.68 -14.77 16.52
N LYS A 277 4.75 -14.01 16.77
CA LYS A 277 5.67 -13.65 15.71
C LYS A 277 5.97 -14.99 15.09
N PHE A 278 5.74 -15.14 13.81
CA PHE A 278 6.31 -16.24 13.08
C PHE A 278 7.80 -16.13 13.36
N GLU A 279 8.23 -16.74 14.44
CA GLU A 279 9.64 -16.97 14.63
C GLU A 279 10.03 -17.80 13.41
N ARG A 280 10.72 -17.16 12.48
CA ARG A 280 11.50 -17.93 11.52
C ARG A 280 12.21 -18.93 12.41
N LYS A 281 11.89 -20.22 12.33
CA LYS A 281 12.63 -21.26 13.03
C LYS A 281 14.08 -20.87 12.82
N ARG A 282 14.73 -20.35 13.84
CA ARG A 282 16.18 -20.22 13.83
C ARG A 282 16.60 -21.60 13.42
N ALA A 283 17.44 -21.67 12.38
CA ALA A 283 18.00 -22.93 11.95
C ALA A 283 18.31 -23.70 13.20
N SER A 284 17.64 -24.83 13.39
CA SER A 284 17.79 -25.68 14.56
C SER A 284 19.26 -25.73 14.91
N GLU A 285 19.58 -25.55 16.18
CA GLU A 285 20.94 -25.74 16.68
C GLU A 285 21.54 -26.93 15.95
N PRO A 286 22.83 -26.87 15.54
CA PRO A 286 23.44 -27.95 14.80
C PRO A 286 23.21 -29.22 15.62
N VAL A 287 22.46 -30.16 15.06
CA VAL A 287 22.33 -31.49 15.64
C VAL A 287 23.76 -31.98 15.70
N GLU A 288 24.29 -32.20 16.91
CA GLU A 288 25.54 -32.90 17.08
C GLU A 288 25.41 -34.26 16.38
N MET A 289 25.99 -34.34 15.20
CA MET A 289 26.12 -35.61 14.47
C MET A 289 27.15 -36.47 15.14
N GLY A 290 26.76 -37.05 16.26
CA GLY A 290 27.51 -38.06 16.97
C GLY A 290 27.08 -39.48 16.64
N ARG A 291 26.85 -39.79 15.35
CA ARG A 291 26.81 -41.18 14.86
C ARG A 291 27.32 -41.22 13.42
N ALA A 292 28.42 -41.89 13.22
CA ALA A 292 28.90 -42.24 11.91
C ALA A 292 27.82 -43.07 11.15
N LEU A 293 27.48 -42.62 9.98
CA LEU A 293 26.70 -43.43 9.02
C LEU A 293 27.64 -44.46 8.42
N PRO A 294 27.14 -45.68 8.07
CA PRO A 294 27.91 -46.72 7.42
C PRO A 294 28.43 -46.27 6.05
N ASP A 295 29.59 -46.83 5.65
CA ASP A 295 30.42 -46.42 4.52
C ASP A 295 29.89 -46.63 3.10
N ASP A 296 28.62 -46.96 2.92
CA ASP A 296 28.03 -47.38 1.62
C ASP A 296 27.02 -46.43 1.00
N ALA A 297 26.91 -45.21 1.46
CA ALA A 297 26.09 -44.17 0.79
C ALA A 297 26.92 -43.42 -0.25
N MET A 298 27.01 -43.96 -1.43
CA MET A 298 27.65 -43.34 -2.60
C MET A 298 26.97 -42.03 -3.00
N GLY A 299 27.75 -40.95 -3.05
CA GLY A 299 27.74 -40.03 -4.16
C GLY A 299 26.78 -38.87 -4.13
N TYR A 300 26.91 -37.97 -3.18
CA TYR A 300 26.66 -36.53 -3.46
C TYR A 300 27.75 -35.71 -2.72
N GLY A 301 28.37 -34.79 -3.47
CA GLY A 301 29.45 -33.94 -2.96
C GLY A 301 29.05 -33.13 -1.75
N PRO A 302 30.02 -32.59 -0.99
CA PRO A 302 29.79 -31.94 0.28
C PRO A 302 28.83 -30.76 0.13
N PRO A 303 27.80 -30.64 1.00
CA PRO A 303 26.90 -29.50 0.96
C PRO A 303 27.66 -28.22 1.30
N VAL A 304 27.17 -27.14 0.70
CA VAL A 304 27.66 -25.74 0.81
C VAL A 304 27.55 -25.19 2.25
N LEU A 305 28.09 -25.92 3.23
CA LEU A 305 28.10 -25.52 4.65
C LEU A 305 29.32 -24.70 5.07
N GLU A 306 30.36 -24.66 4.25
CA GLU A 306 31.58 -23.89 4.59
C GLU A 306 31.41 -22.37 4.43
N LYS A 307 30.44 -21.89 3.63
CA LYS A 307 30.25 -20.45 3.46
C LYS A 307 29.49 -19.76 4.62
N VAL A 308 28.87 -20.52 5.51
CA VAL A 308 28.09 -19.94 6.65
C VAL A 308 29.01 -19.75 7.89
N ARG A 309 30.16 -20.39 7.94
CA ARG A 309 31.10 -20.28 9.08
C ARG A 309 31.95 -19.01 9.14
N ALA A 310 31.88 -18.18 8.09
CA ALA A 310 32.70 -16.97 8.00
C ALA A 310 31.98 -15.68 8.48
N MET A 311 30.75 -15.76 8.91
CA MET A 311 30.05 -14.58 9.49
C MET A 311 30.39 -14.47 10.99
N LYS A 312 31.32 -13.57 11.32
CA LYS A 312 31.63 -13.19 12.71
C LYS A 312 30.31 -12.67 13.39
N PRO A 313 30.11 -13.01 14.67
CA PRO A 313 29.01 -12.42 15.43
C PRO A 313 29.15 -10.89 15.46
N PRO A 314 28.04 -10.15 15.43
CA PRO A 314 28.08 -8.70 15.50
C PRO A 314 28.74 -8.27 16.81
N LYS A 315 29.72 -7.38 16.72
CA LYS A 315 30.36 -6.74 17.88
C LYS A 315 29.29 -6.02 18.71
N GLU A 316 29.40 -6.07 20.03
CA GLU A 316 28.59 -5.34 20.98
C GLU A 316 28.51 -3.86 20.54
N ALA A 317 27.26 -3.37 20.54
CA ALA A 317 26.93 -2.06 19.99
C ALA A 317 27.34 -0.96 20.97
N ASP A 318 28.14 -0.03 20.48
CA ASP A 318 28.48 1.25 21.12
C ASP A 318 27.23 2.03 21.52
N GLN A 319 27.23 2.59 22.73
CA GLN A 319 26.10 3.28 23.36
C GLN A 319 25.79 4.69 22.81
N HIS A 320 26.32 5.06 21.66
CA HIS A 320 26.06 6.32 21.01
C HIS A 320 25.47 6.13 19.59
N LYS A 321 24.32 5.48 19.50
CA LYS A 321 23.59 5.45 18.25
C LYS A 321 22.62 6.63 18.17
N ALA A 322 22.73 7.38 17.07
CA ALA A 322 21.71 8.28 16.59
C ALA A 322 20.31 7.62 16.66
N PRO A 323 19.24 8.37 16.94
CA PRO A 323 17.89 7.81 16.95
C PRO A 323 17.65 7.04 15.64
N PRO A 324 16.99 5.89 15.71
CA PRO A 324 16.70 5.12 14.51
C PRO A 324 15.92 5.98 13.52
N PRO A 325 16.17 5.86 12.23
CA PRO A 325 15.40 6.58 11.22
C PRO A 325 13.92 6.30 11.43
N PRO A 326 13.04 7.28 11.16
CA PRO A 326 11.61 7.14 11.38
C PRO A 326 11.12 5.85 10.70
N LYS A 327 10.41 5.03 11.46
CA LYS A 327 9.88 3.76 10.95
C LYS A 327 9.00 4.06 9.75
N ASN A 328 9.38 3.56 8.59
CA ASN A 328 8.54 3.62 7.40
C ASN A 328 7.37 2.63 7.61
N TYR A 329 6.20 3.15 7.99
CA TYR A 329 5.00 2.35 8.25
C TYR A 329 4.24 1.95 6.96
N GLY A 330 4.85 2.12 5.79
CA GLY A 330 4.30 1.67 4.51
C GLY A 330 5.01 0.41 4.00
N ALA A 331 4.28 -0.45 3.34
CA ALA A 331 4.90 -1.48 2.52
C ALA A 331 5.78 -0.80 1.45
N ASP A 332 6.95 -1.37 1.19
CA ASP A 332 7.78 -0.91 0.08
C ASP A 332 6.95 -1.00 -1.23
N ILE A 333 7.07 0.03 -2.08
CA ILE A 333 6.34 0.11 -3.36
C ILE A 333 6.55 -1.16 -4.18
N SER A 334 7.75 -1.73 -4.16
CA SER A 334 8.07 -2.98 -4.84
C SER A 334 7.28 -4.17 -4.30
N THR A 335 7.02 -4.18 -2.99
CA THR A 335 6.19 -5.22 -2.35
C THR A 335 4.73 -5.06 -2.74
N LEU A 336 4.21 -3.84 -2.75
CA LEU A 336 2.84 -3.56 -3.19
C LEU A 336 2.62 -3.87 -4.66
N ILE A 337 3.59 -3.55 -5.52
CA ILE A 337 3.55 -3.91 -6.94
C ILE A 337 3.52 -5.43 -7.11
N ARG A 338 4.35 -6.18 -6.38
CA ARG A 338 4.31 -7.66 -6.40
C ARG A 338 2.97 -8.23 -5.95
N MET A 339 2.36 -7.67 -4.92
CA MET A 339 1.05 -8.11 -4.43
C MET A 339 -0.06 -7.81 -5.45
N ILE A 340 0.04 -6.70 -6.18
CA ILE A 340 -0.88 -6.38 -7.29
C ILE A 340 -0.66 -7.34 -8.47
N GLU A 341 0.59 -7.67 -8.80
CA GLU A 341 0.94 -8.60 -9.88
C GLU A 341 0.50 -10.04 -9.58
N ALA A 342 0.55 -10.42 -8.31
CA ALA A 342 0.08 -11.75 -7.85
C ALA A 342 -1.46 -11.86 -7.77
N GLY A 343 -2.19 -10.76 -8.01
CA GLY A 343 -3.65 -10.74 -7.83
C GLY A 343 -4.07 -10.85 -6.36
N GLU A 344 -3.16 -10.55 -5.44
CA GLU A 344 -3.35 -10.66 -3.99
C GLU A 344 -3.92 -9.36 -3.38
N LEU A 345 -4.11 -8.31 -4.20
CA LEU A 345 -4.71 -7.02 -3.84
C LEU A 345 -5.91 -6.67 -4.71
#